data_7d64b9c3659cebac84e8becca5329c2c
#
_entry.id   7d64b9c3659cebac84e8becca5329c2c
#
_cell.length_a   1.000
_cell.length_b   1.000
_cell.length_c   1.000
_cell.angle_alpha   90.00
_cell.angle_beta   90.00
_cell.angle_gamma   90.00
#
_symmetry.space_group_name_H-M   'P 1'
#
loop_
_entity.id
_entity.type
_entity.pdbx_description
1 polymer ?
#
loop_
_entity_poly.entity_id
_entity_poly.type
_entity_poly.pdbx_seq_one_letter_code
_entity_poly.pdbx_strand_id
1 'polypeptide(L)'
;GTMKVEIVKDEEGNDVVNNTIELYYYYEAKPFNIGVEKEITGIIVNGERRAPTNGKLEKVEIYRKSTESTSVQVEYKIKVSNTGEVSGNATIEENIPEGMSLANNDGTWEEQEGKLIKVIPEIGAGETKEYTVLLNWEQSGNNMGEKANEVKLVETGNVPGFVDNNDKDNTSNANVIISVETGELPIGLILALVALVGLETVTLRYAVVLTKKQKKKINKK
;
A
#
# COMPACT_ATOMS: atom_id res chain seq x y z
N GLY A 1 39.28 -22.74 17.40
CA GLY A 1 39.86 -22.03 18.53
C GLY A 1 41.35 -22.36 18.58
N THR A 2 42.19 -21.33 18.78
CA THR A 2 43.64 -21.50 18.90
C THR A 2 43.98 -21.47 20.40
N MET A 3 44.59 -22.51 20.88
CA MET A 3 45.09 -22.56 22.26
C MET A 3 46.53 -22.02 22.25
N LYS A 4 46.77 -20.94 22.97
CA LYS A 4 48.13 -20.39 23.19
C LYS A 4 48.53 -20.69 24.60
N VAL A 5 49.63 -21.41 24.73
CA VAL A 5 50.26 -21.67 26.06
C VAL A 5 51.45 -20.77 26.15
N GLU A 6 51.46 -19.87 27.11
CA GLU A 6 52.58 -18.99 27.36
C GLU A 6 53.31 -19.49 28.62
N ILE A 7 54.60 -19.75 28.45
CA ILE A 7 55.49 -20.13 29.56
C ILE A 7 56.19 -18.87 30.05
N VAL A 8 55.92 -18.44 31.27
CA VAL A 8 56.60 -17.30 31.90
C VAL A 8 57.51 -17.81 33.00
N LYS A 9 58.57 -17.09 33.30
CA LYS A 9 59.47 -17.40 34.43
C LYS A 9 59.00 -16.71 35.69
N ASP A 10 59.05 -17.42 36.80
CA ASP A 10 58.83 -16.81 38.14
C ASP A 10 60.03 -15.99 38.58
N GLU A 11 59.94 -15.36 39.75
CA GLU A 11 61.03 -14.56 40.34
C GLU A 11 62.29 -15.36 40.66
N GLU A 12 62.20 -16.66 40.71
CA GLU A 12 63.28 -17.63 40.96
C GLU A 12 63.85 -18.19 39.66
N GLY A 13 63.30 -17.81 38.49
CA GLY A 13 63.77 -18.20 37.17
C GLY A 13 63.26 -19.55 36.68
N ASN A 14 62.29 -20.17 37.35
CA ASN A 14 61.66 -21.41 36.96
C ASN A 14 60.58 -21.16 35.91
N ASP A 15 60.39 -22.10 35.01
CA ASP A 15 59.32 -22.04 34.00
C ASP A 15 57.97 -22.30 34.70
N VAL A 16 57.08 -21.27 34.63
CA VAL A 16 55.72 -21.34 35.14
C VAL A 16 54.75 -21.33 33.93
N VAL A 17 53.91 -22.34 33.87
CA VAL A 17 52.84 -22.38 32.86
C VAL A 17 51.73 -21.42 33.29
N ASN A 18 51.55 -20.38 32.53
CA ASN A 18 50.41 -19.50 32.75
C ASN A 18 49.12 -20.28 32.33
N ASN A 19 48.34 -20.72 33.33
CA ASN A 19 47.14 -21.49 33.13
C ASN A 19 45.91 -20.65 32.66
N THR A 20 46.14 -19.43 32.19
CA THR A 20 45.08 -18.63 31.62
C THR A 20 44.84 -19.07 30.19
N ILE A 21 43.71 -19.75 29.96
CA ILE A 21 43.23 -20.11 28.64
C ILE A 21 42.30 -18.99 28.18
N GLU A 22 42.76 -18.17 27.25
CA GLU A 22 41.90 -17.21 26.55
C GLU A 22 41.23 -17.94 25.39
N LEU A 23 39.93 -18.15 25.47
CA LEU A 23 39.12 -18.72 24.40
C LEU A 23 38.52 -17.58 23.60
N TYR A 24 39.02 -17.32 22.41
CA TYR A 24 38.44 -16.40 21.47
C TYR A 24 37.41 -17.12 20.59
N TYR A 25 36.14 -16.79 20.80
CA TYR A 25 35.06 -17.24 19.92
C TYR A 25 34.87 -16.19 18.82
N TYR A 26 35.20 -16.56 17.60
CA TYR A 26 34.81 -15.75 16.45
C TYR A 26 33.43 -16.21 15.99
N TYR A 27 32.42 -15.38 16.22
CA TYR A 27 31.11 -15.57 15.61
C TYR A 27 31.15 -14.92 14.24
N GLU A 28 30.98 -15.71 13.19
CA GLU A 28 30.65 -15.16 11.88
C GLU A 28 29.21 -14.68 11.96
N ALA A 29 29.00 -13.37 11.78
CA ALA A 29 27.66 -12.79 11.78
C ALA A 29 26.90 -13.37 10.59
N LYS A 30 25.84 -14.14 10.87
CA LYS A 30 24.96 -14.62 9.80
C LYS A 30 24.02 -13.49 9.40
N PRO A 31 23.70 -13.37 8.11
CA PRO A 31 22.74 -12.37 7.65
C PRO A 31 21.37 -12.64 8.30
N PHE A 32 20.78 -11.56 8.83
CA PHE A 32 19.43 -11.52 9.33
C PHE A 32 18.67 -10.41 8.60
N ASN A 33 17.52 -10.73 8.06
CA ASN A 33 16.66 -9.78 7.38
C ASN A 33 15.22 -10.28 7.38
N ILE A 34 14.31 -9.47 7.89
CA ILE A 34 12.87 -9.67 7.78
C ILE A 34 12.30 -8.48 7.02
N GLY A 35 11.61 -8.74 5.93
CA GLY A 35 10.96 -7.74 5.12
C GLY A 35 9.46 -7.95 5.01
N VAL A 36 8.74 -6.90 4.60
CA VAL A 36 7.29 -6.93 4.37
C VAL A 36 6.95 -6.57 2.92
N GLU A 37 5.99 -7.28 2.36
CA GLU A 37 5.39 -6.95 1.07
C GLU A 37 3.86 -6.91 1.22
N LYS A 38 3.21 -5.93 0.59
CA LYS A 38 1.77 -5.75 0.61
C LYS A 38 1.21 -5.63 -0.79
N GLU A 39 0.10 -6.29 -1.03
CA GLU A 39 -0.64 -6.22 -2.30
C GLU A 39 -2.15 -6.25 -2.06
N ILE A 40 -2.92 -5.63 -2.97
CA ILE A 40 -4.36 -5.80 -3.06
C ILE A 40 -4.62 -7.11 -3.80
N THR A 41 -5.44 -7.99 -3.21
CA THR A 41 -5.80 -9.29 -3.80
C THR A 41 -7.26 -9.37 -4.22
N GLY A 42 -8.09 -8.44 -3.77
CA GLY A 42 -9.49 -8.37 -4.15
C GLY A 42 -10.11 -7.01 -3.89
N ILE A 43 -11.06 -6.64 -4.75
CA ILE A 43 -11.94 -5.50 -4.55
C ILE A 43 -13.36 -5.99 -4.66
N ILE A 44 -14.18 -5.71 -3.65
CA ILE A 44 -15.57 -6.13 -3.58
C ILE A 44 -16.42 -4.87 -3.58
N VAL A 45 -17.29 -4.69 -4.58
CA VAL A 45 -18.21 -3.56 -4.69
C VAL A 45 -19.63 -4.12 -4.62
N ASN A 46 -20.39 -3.71 -3.60
CA ASN A 46 -21.75 -4.22 -3.37
C ASN A 46 -21.86 -5.76 -3.32
N GLY A 47 -20.82 -6.41 -2.79
CA GLY A 47 -20.74 -7.87 -2.71
C GLY A 47 -20.16 -8.57 -3.95
N GLU A 48 -19.95 -7.87 -5.06
CA GLU A 48 -19.33 -8.42 -6.26
C GLU A 48 -17.81 -8.26 -6.22
N ARG A 49 -17.09 -9.38 -6.25
CA ARG A 49 -15.62 -9.43 -6.22
C ARG A 49 -15.02 -9.31 -7.61
N ARG A 50 -14.04 -8.44 -7.78
CA ARG A 50 -13.15 -8.40 -8.95
C ARG A 50 -11.69 -8.58 -8.57
N ALA A 51 -10.91 -9.11 -9.50
CA ALA A 51 -9.47 -9.15 -9.34
C ALA A 51 -8.86 -7.74 -9.45
N PRO A 52 -7.75 -7.46 -8.78
CA PRO A 52 -7.00 -6.22 -8.95
C PRO A 52 -6.34 -6.18 -10.34
N THR A 53 -6.03 -4.97 -10.81
CA THR A 53 -5.32 -4.74 -12.08
C THR A 53 -3.80 -4.87 -11.91
N ASN A 54 -3.26 -4.32 -10.82
CA ASN A 54 -1.82 -4.36 -10.53
C ASN A 54 -1.44 -4.68 -9.07
N GLY A 55 -2.44 -4.74 -8.17
CA GLY A 55 -2.24 -5.08 -6.76
C GLY A 55 -1.56 -4.01 -5.89
N LYS A 56 -1.02 -2.94 -6.46
CA LYS A 56 -0.36 -1.85 -5.70
C LYS A 56 -1.15 -0.55 -5.70
N LEU A 57 -1.79 -0.23 -6.80
CA LEU A 57 -2.69 0.92 -6.91
C LEU A 57 -3.92 0.53 -7.72
N GLU A 58 -5.08 0.59 -7.10
CA GLU A 58 -6.35 0.25 -7.72
C GLU A 58 -7.29 1.45 -7.74
N LYS A 59 -8.10 1.56 -8.80
CA LYS A 59 -9.14 2.57 -8.93
C LYS A 59 -10.52 1.90 -8.81
N VAL A 60 -11.37 2.49 -7.96
CA VAL A 60 -12.77 2.11 -7.79
C VAL A 60 -13.63 3.32 -8.18
N GLU A 61 -14.40 3.18 -9.25
CA GLU A 61 -15.35 4.20 -9.70
C GLU A 61 -16.76 3.82 -9.24
N ILE A 62 -17.44 4.75 -8.60
CA ILE A 62 -18.78 4.58 -8.05
C ILE A 62 -19.75 5.45 -8.83
N TYR A 63 -20.90 4.91 -9.22
CA TYR A 63 -21.95 5.70 -9.86
C TYR A 63 -22.43 6.83 -8.94
N ARG A 64 -22.44 8.06 -9.45
CA ARG A 64 -22.85 9.25 -8.69
C ARG A 64 -24.22 9.11 -8.00
N LYS A 65 -25.16 8.40 -8.60
CA LYS A 65 -26.52 8.21 -8.07
C LYS A 65 -26.61 7.14 -6.99
N SER A 66 -25.56 6.36 -6.79
CA SER A 66 -25.54 5.24 -5.83
C SER A 66 -24.42 5.36 -4.80
N THR A 67 -23.78 6.52 -4.68
CA THR A 67 -22.67 6.71 -3.75
C THR A 67 -23.04 6.39 -2.30
N GLU A 68 -24.20 6.85 -1.85
CA GLU A 68 -24.67 6.65 -0.46
C GLU A 68 -25.04 5.19 -0.12
N SER A 69 -25.28 4.37 -1.14
CA SER A 69 -25.66 2.95 -0.98
C SER A 69 -24.55 1.99 -1.44
N THR A 70 -23.42 2.50 -1.87
CA THR A 70 -22.32 1.67 -2.36
C THR A 70 -21.37 1.33 -1.23
N SER A 71 -21.18 0.04 -1.00
CA SER A 71 -20.11 -0.48 -0.15
C SER A 71 -18.92 -0.92 -0.99
N VAL A 72 -17.73 -0.61 -0.52
CA VAL A 72 -16.48 -1.07 -1.11
C VAL A 72 -15.67 -1.78 -0.04
N GLN A 73 -15.23 -3.00 -0.35
CA GLN A 73 -14.27 -3.71 0.48
C GLN A 73 -13.00 -3.93 -0.32
N VAL A 74 -11.87 -3.77 0.34
CA VAL A 74 -10.55 -3.99 -0.24
C VAL A 74 -9.84 -5.05 0.57
N GLU A 75 -9.47 -6.13 -0.10
CA GLU A 75 -8.71 -7.22 0.50
C GLU A 75 -7.22 -7.02 0.22
N TYR A 76 -6.45 -6.96 1.27
CA TYR A 76 -4.99 -6.85 1.22
C TYR A 76 -4.36 -8.15 1.68
N LYS A 77 -3.27 -8.54 1.03
CA LYS A 77 -2.36 -9.58 1.48
C LYS A 77 -1.05 -8.95 1.90
N ILE A 78 -0.58 -9.33 3.07
CA ILE A 78 0.71 -8.93 3.64
C ILE A 78 1.57 -10.19 3.75
N LYS A 79 2.75 -10.16 3.13
CA LYS A 79 3.78 -11.18 3.24
C LYS A 79 4.87 -10.67 4.15
N VAL A 80 5.27 -11.47 5.12
CA VAL A 80 6.41 -11.21 6.01
C VAL A 80 7.43 -12.30 5.76
N SER A 81 8.58 -11.94 5.22
CA SER A 81 9.58 -12.89 4.75
C SER A 81 10.89 -12.72 5.51
N ASN A 82 11.43 -13.80 6.01
CA ASN A 82 12.79 -13.86 6.56
C ASN A 82 13.74 -14.34 5.45
N THR A 83 14.50 -13.43 4.87
CA THR A 83 15.50 -13.76 3.84
C THR A 83 16.89 -14.02 4.42
N GLY A 84 17.02 -13.94 5.75
CA GLY A 84 18.26 -14.25 6.46
C GLY A 84 18.47 -15.75 6.70
N GLU A 85 19.57 -16.05 7.38
CA GLU A 85 20.00 -17.44 7.67
C GLU A 85 19.65 -17.90 9.09
N VAL A 86 19.06 -17.03 9.91
CA VAL A 86 18.62 -17.34 11.28
C VAL A 86 17.14 -17.04 11.44
N SER A 87 16.45 -17.85 12.24
CA SER A 87 15.06 -17.55 12.60
C SER A 87 14.97 -16.30 13.47
N GLY A 88 13.85 -15.62 13.40
CA GLY A 88 13.57 -14.43 14.19
C GLY A 88 12.09 -14.24 14.47
N ASN A 89 11.78 -13.17 15.17
CA ASN A 89 10.41 -12.70 15.39
C ASN A 89 10.23 -11.31 14.77
N ALA A 90 8.99 -10.91 14.60
CA ALA A 90 8.65 -9.61 14.06
C ALA A 90 7.35 -9.08 14.66
N THR A 91 7.24 -7.77 14.74
CA THR A 91 5.97 -7.08 14.96
C THR A 91 5.72 -6.19 13.76
N ILE A 92 4.56 -6.33 13.13
CA ILE A 92 4.12 -5.49 12.02
C ILE A 92 2.95 -4.61 12.44
N GLU A 93 2.93 -3.40 11.90
CA GLU A 93 1.87 -2.42 12.06
C GLU A 93 1.27 -2.11 10.69
N GLU A 94 -0.04 -2.22 10.60
CA GLU A 94 -0.85 -1.92 9.41
C GLU A 94 -1.75 -0.74 9.71
N ASN A 95 -1.69 0.34 8.93
CA ASN A 95 -2.57 1.48 9.16
C ASN A 95 -3.95 1.25 8.53
N ILE A 96 -5.00 1.69 9.22
CA ILE A 96 -6.36 1.80 8.64
C ILE A 96 -6.50 3.19 8.03
N PRO A 97 -6.64 3.33 6.69
CA PRO A 97 -6.79 4.63 6.06
C PRO A 97 -8.02 5.38 6.54
N GLU A 98 -7.94 6.70 6.59
CA GLU A 98 -9.07 7.55 6.97
C GLU A 98 -10.32 7.26 6.12
N GLY A 99 -11.47 7.07 6.81
CA GLY A 99 -12.74 6.71 6.19
C GLY A 99 -12.85 5.24 5.79
N MET A 100 -11.93 4.40 6.25
CA MET A 100 -12.06 2.95 6.18
C MET A 100 -12.13 2.35 7.60
N SER A 101 -12.60 1.11 7.69
CA SER A 101 -12.69 0.33 8.92
C SER A 101 -12.36 -1.13 8.66
N LEU A 102 -11.92 -1.85 9.68
CA LEU A 102 -11.71 -3.30 9.58
C LEU A 102 -13.07 -4.00 9.36
N ALA A 103 -13.18 -4.81 8.29
CA ALA A 103 -14.43 -5.45 7.93
C ALA A 103 -14.80 -6.59 8.88
N ASN A 104 -13.81 -7.36 9.29
CA ASN A 104 -13.96 -8.46 10.22
C ASN A 104 -12.61 -8.71 10.92
N ASN A 105 -12.62 -8.70 12.23
CA ASN A 105 -11.47 -9.10 13.00
C ASN A 105 -11.71 -10.51 13.54
N ASP A 106 -11.08 -11.49 12.92
CA ASP A 106 -11.13 -12.91 13.32
C ASP A 106 -10.19 -13.24 14.50
N GLY A 107 -9.62 -12.20 15.14
CA GLY A 107 -8.61 -12.32 16.19
C GLY A 107 -7.16 -12.42 15.66
N THR A 108 -6.98 -12.32 14.33
CA THR A 108 -5.64 -12.30 13.73
C THR A 108 -4.88 -11.02 14.07
N TRP A 109 -5.60 -9.90 14.18
CA TRP A 109 -5.05 -8.58 14.41
C TRP A 109 -5.50 -8.00 15.74
N GLU A 110 -4.61 -7.31 16.43
CA GLU A 110 -4.93 -6.44 17.56
C GLU A 110 -5.13 -5.01 17.02
N GLU A 111 -6.30 -4.43 17.28
CA GLU A 111 -6.59 -3.06 16.85
C GLU A 111 -6.25 -2.07 17.96
N GLN A 112 -5.35 -1.12 17.66
CA GLN A 112 -4.93 -0.06 18.59
C GLN A 112 -4.88 1.29 17.85
N GLU A 113 -5.63 2.27 18.32
CA GLU A 113 -5.59 3.65 17.83
C GLU A 113 -5.71 3.79 16.30
N GLY A 114 -6.57 2.98 15.67
CA GLY A 114 -6.76 2.97 14.21
C GLY A 114 -5.67 2.26 13.41
N LYS A 115 -4.86 1.46 14.08
CA LYS A 115 -3.84 0.59 13.51
C LYS A 115 -4.11 -0.86 13.87
N LEU A 116 -3.64 -1.75 13.04
CA LEU A 116 -3.69 -3.19 13.26
C LEU A 116 -2.27 -3.67 13.58
N ILE A 117 -2.11 -4.32 14.71
CA ILE A 117 -0.83 -4.84 15.18
C ILE A 117 -0.85 -6.36 15.08
N LYS A 118 0.23 -6.93 14.58
CA LYS A 118 0.46 -8.38 14.55
C LYS A 118 1.84 -8.72 15.08
N VAL A 119 1.87 -9.45 16.18
CA VAL A 119 3.09 -10.06 16.69
C VAL A 119 3.27 -11.44 16.04
N ILE A 120 4.44 -11.66 15.48
CA ILE A 120 4.84 -12.91 14.81
C ILE A 120 5.99 -13.51 15.63
N PRO A 121 5.72 -14.52 16.47
CA PRO A 121 6.69 -15.00 17.45
C PRO A 121 7.89 -15.70 16.81
N GLU A 122 7.71 -16.25 15.61
CA GLU A 122 8.78 -16.95 14.91
C GLU A 122 8.57 -16.92 13.41
N ILE A 123 9.64 -16.63 12.67
CA ILE A 123 9.74 -16.75 11.21
C ILE A 123 11.07 -17.44 10.93
N GLY A 124 11.03 -18.68 10.45
CA GLY A 124 12.22 -19.47 10.13
C GLY A 124 13.07 -18.84 9.04
N ALA A 125 14.35 -19.21 8.97
CA ALA A 125 15.23 -18.81 7.87
C ALA A 125 14.65 -19.23 6.51
N GLY A 126 14.49 -18.28 5.58
CA GLY A 126 13.86 -18.50 4.28
C GLY A 126 12.34 -18.66 4.31
N GLU A 127 11.69 -18.53 5.47
CA GLU A 127 10.22 -18.66 5.60
C GLU A 127 9.51 -17.37 5.21
N THR A 128 8.31 -17.51 4.62
CA THR A 128 7.35 -16.43 4.39
C THR A 128 6.03 -16.76 5.06
N LYS A 129 5.49 -15.83 5.82
CA LYS A 129 4.15 -15.90 6.41
C LYS A 129 3.22 -14.91 5.73
N GLU A 130 1.98 -15.31 5.48
CA GLU A 130 0.97 -14.48 4.81
C GLU A 130 -0.18 -14.17 5.77
N TYR A 131 -0.62 -12.90 5.72
CA TYR A 131 -1.75 -12.39 6.49
C TYR A 131 -2.69 -11.63 5.56
N THR A 132 -3.98 -11.72 5.84
CA THR A 132 -5.01 -11.00 5.07
C THR A 132 -5.64 -9.93 5.94
N VAL A 133 -5.91 -8.77 5.34
CA VAL A 133 -6.69 -7.67 5.92
C VAL A 133 -7.80 -7.32 4.96
N LEU A 134 -9.03 -7.27 5.45
CA LEU A 134 -10.20 -6.82 4.70
C LEU A 134 -10.70 -5.50 5.29
N LEU A 135 -10.60 -4.43 4.52
CA LEU A 135 -11.06 -3.09 4.94
C LEU A 135 -12.35 -2.73 4.21
N ASN A 136 -13.31 -2.16 4.95
CA ASN A 136 -14.53 -1.57 4.44
C ASN A 136 -14.35 -0.07 4.20
N TRP A 137 -14.92 0.42 3.13
CA TRP A 137 -15.19 1.82 2.92
C TRP A 137 -16.69 2.02 2.71
N GLU A 138 -17.26 2.99 3.41
CA GLU A 138 -18.64 3.46 3.24
C GLU A 138 -18.61 4.96 3.05
N GLN A 139 -19.46 5.47 2.18
CA GLN A 139 -19.51 6.90 1.96
C GLN A 139 -19.95 7.65 3.22
N SER A 140 -19.12 8.59 3.64
CA SER A 140 -19.44 9.52 4.72
C SER A 140 -18.79 10.88 4.44
N GLY A 141 -19.61 11.90 4.31
CA GLY A 141 -19.09 13.25 4.01
C GLY A 141 -18.29 13.30 2.72
N ASN A 142 -17.02 13.75 2.80
CA ASN A 142 -16.10 13.86 1.66
C ASN A 142 -14.93 12.88 1.80
N ASN A 143 -15.22 11.62 2.13
CA ASN A 143 -14.21 10.60 2.35
C ASN A 143 -13.76 9.83 1.10
N MET A 144 -14.05 10.35 -0.10
CA MET A 144 -13.51 9.83 -1.37
C MET A 144 -12.04 10.22 -1.55
N GLY A 145 -11.41 9.72 -2.60
CA GLY A 145 -10.03 9.98 -2.93
C GLY A 145 -9.12 8.80 -2.65
N GLU A 146 -7.84 9.07 -2.56
CA GLU A 146 -6.82 8.06 -2.28
C GLU A 146 -6.90 7.60 -0.83
N LYS A 147 -6.86 6.28 -0.65
CA LYS A 147 -6.74 5.57 0.61
C LYS A 147 -5.36 4.93 0.63
N ALA A 148 -4.42 5.68 1.17
CA ALA A 148 -3.05 5.20 1.31
C ALA A 148 -3.00 4.17 2.44
N ASN A 149 -2.56 2.96 2.10
CA ASN A 149 -2.50 1.86 3.04
C ASN A 149 -1.09 1.27 3.08
N GLU A 150 -0.45 1.38 4.25
CA GLU A 150 0.93 1.02 4.50
C GLU A 150 1.02 -0.02 5.61
N VAL A 151 1.87 -1.02 5.42
CA VAL A 151 2.35 -1.91 6.47
C VAL A 151 3.80 -1.56 6.80
N LYS A 152 4.14 -1.59 8.09
CA LYS A 152 5.50 -1.35 8.61
C LYS A 152 5.95 -2.51 9.48
N LEU A 153 7.21 -2.86 9.35
CA LEU A 153 7.92 -3.64 10.33
C LEU A 153 8.38 -2.69 11.45
N VAL A 154 7.85 -2.86 12.65
CA VAL A 154 8.12 -1.95 13.78
C VAL A 154 9.12 -2.54 14.77
N GLU A 155 9.23 -3.85 14.79
CA GLU A 155 10.17 -4.57 15.65
C GLU A 155 10.62 -5.86 14.98
N THR A 156 11.90 -6.17 15.09
CA THR A 156 12.48 -7.47 14.73
C THR A 156 13.41 -7.95 15.83
N GLY A 157 13.53 -9.26 15.98
CA GLY A 157 14.44 -9.85 16.93
C GLY A 157 14.81 -11.28 16.56
N ASN A 158 15.90 -11.75 17.13
CA ASN A 158 16.33 -13.16 17.06
C ASN A 158 17.18 -13.51 18.29
N VAL A 159 17.28 -14.81 18.61
CA VAL A 159 18.02 -15.27 19.78
C VAL A 159 19.52 -14.93 19.73
N PRO A 160 20.22 -15.00 18.57
CA PRO A 160 21.61 -14.56 18.50
C PRO A 160 21.80 -13.04 18.62
N GLY A 161 20.75 -12.23 18.49
CA GLY A 161 20.82 -10.76 18.56
C GLY A 161 21.44 -10.11 17.30
N PHE A 162 21.32 -10.75 16.14
CA PHE A 162 21.70 -10.13 14.86
C PHE A 162 20.70 -9.05 14.48
N VAL A 163 21.22 -7.96 13.91
CA VAL A 163 20.42 -6.82 13.48
C VAL A 163 19.92 -7.05 12.06
N ASP A 164 18.69 -6.62 11.81
CA ASP A 164 18.13 -6.54 10.47
C ASP A 164 19.03 -5.63 9.60
N ASN A 165 19.44 -6.12 8.45
CA ASN A 165 20.46 -5.49 7.60
C ASN A 165 19.90 -4.74 6.38
N ASN A 166 18.56 -4.66 6.25
CA ASN A 166 17.91 -4.06 5.10
C ASN A 166 16.64 -3.28 5.45
N ASP A 167 16.79 -2.04 5.85
CA ASP A 167 15.65 -1.16 6.19
C ASP A 167 14.72 -0.83 5.00
N LYS A 168 15.11 -1.18 3.76
CA LYS A 168 14.35 -0.80 2.56
C LYS A 168 13.11 -1.66 2.33
N ASP A 169 13.07 -2.85 2.89
CA ASP A 169 11.93 -3.77 2.83
C ASP A 169 11.10 -3.79 4.12
N ASN A 170 11.38 -2.87 5.04
CA ASN A 170 10.64 -2.72 6.29
C ASN A 170 9.30 -2.01 6.14
N THR A 171 8.95 -1.52 4.95
CA THR A 171 7.67 -0.89 4.64
C THR A 171 7.16 -1.30 3.27
N SER A 172 5.84 -1.41 3.13
CA SER A 172 5.20 -1.68 1.84
C SER A 172 3.81 -1.06 1.77
N ASN A 173 3.49 -0.49 0.61
CA ASN A 173 2.22 0.20 0.36
C ASN A 173 1.39 -0.54 -0.69
N ALA A 174 0.07 -0.46 -0.54
CA ALA A 174 -0.90 -0.80 -1.58
C ALA A 174 -2.13 0.10 -1.41
N ASN A 175 -2.39 0.97 -2.38
CA ASN A 175 -3.35 2.06 -2.27
C ASN A 175 -4.59 1.83 -3.13
N VAL A 176 -5.74 2.35 -2.71
CA VAL A 176 -6.95 2.40 -3.53
C VAL A 176 -7.43 3.84 -3.69
N ILE A 177 -7.84 4.21 -4.90
CA ILE A 177 -8.47 5.50 -5.19
C ILE A 177 -9.97 5.25 -5.38
N ILE A 178 -10.79 5.84 -4.52
CA ILE A 178 -12.25 5.79 -4.63
C ILE A 178 -12.73 7.10 -5.21
N SER A 179 -13.39 7.05 -6.36
CA SER A 179 -13.86 8.22 -7.09
C SER A 179 -15.28 8.01 -7.63
N VAL A 180 -15.97 9.11 -7.89
CA VAL A 180 -17.24 9.05 -8.61
C VAL A 180 -16.94 8.89 -10.09
N GLU A 181 -17.64 7.97 -10.74
CA GLU A 181 -17.61 7.88 -12.20
C GLU A 181 -18.02 9.22 -12.79
N THR A 182 -17.09 9.88 -13.46
CA THR A 182 -17.39 11.05 -14.29
C THR A 182 -18.02 10.51 -15.54
N GLY A 183 -19.36 10.44 -15.54
CA GLY A 183 -20.11 9.90 -16.66
C GLY A 183 -19.61 10.56 -17.95
N GLU A 184 -19.11 9.78 -18.87
CA GLU A 184 -18.92 10.23 -20.24
C GLU A 184 -20.27 10.81 -20.70
N LEU A 185 -20.28 12.07 -21.13
CA LEU A 185 -21.48 12.66 -21.71
C LEU A 185 -21.90 11.72 -22.85
N PRO A 186 -23.15 11.18 -22.84
CA PRO A 186 -23.57 10.30 -23.89
C PRO A 186 -23.27 10.93 -25.25
N ILE A 187 -22.64 10.22 -26.15
CA ILE A 187 -22.27 10.71 -27.48
C ILE A 187 -23.46 11.43 -28.13
N GLY A 188 -24.69 10.95 -27.90
CA GLY A 188 -25.92 11.60 -28.30
C GLY A 188 -26.11 13.03 -27.75
N LEU A 189 -25.71 13.28 -26.49
CA LEU A 189 -25.78 14.59 -25.87
C LEU A 189 -24.73 15.54 -26.48
N ILE A 190 -23.52 15.04 -26.70
CA ILE A 190 -22.45 15.80 -27.39
C ILE A 190 -22.89 16.15 -28.79
N LEU A 191 -23.45 15.24 -29.57
CA LEU A 191 -23.96 15.48 -30.91
C LEU A 191 -25.14 16.45 -30.91
N ALA A 192 -26.03 16.38 -29.91
CA ALA A 192 -27.15 17.33 -29.76
C ALA A 192 -26.64 18.76 -29.46
N LEU A 193 -25.65 18.92 -28.62
CA LEU A 193 -25.02 20.20 -28.31
C LEU A 193 -24.31 20.79 -29.55
N VAL A 194 -23.59 19.98 -30.31
CA VAL A 194 -22.93 20.40 -31.57
C VAL A 194 -23.98 20.79 -32.61
N ALA A 195 -25.08 20.06 -32.72
CA ALA A 195 -26.18 20.38 -33.64
C ALA A 195 -26.86 21.70 -33.25
N LEU A 196 -27.08 21.97 -31.96
CA LEU A 196 -27.65 23.22 -31.45
C LEU A 196 -26.76 24.43 -31.80
N VAL A 197 -25.46 24.35 -31.55
CA VAL A 197 -24.49 25.38 -31.86
C VAL A 197 -24.41 25.60 -33.41
N GLY A 198 -24.48 24.52 -34.19
CA GLY A 198 -24.54 24.57 -35.63
C GLY A 198 -25.80 25.30 -36.14
N LEU A 199 -26.97 25.01 -35.54
CA LEU A 199 -28.24 25.66 -35.91
C LEU A 199 -28.24 27.16 -35.60
N GLU A 200 -27.71 27.58 -34.45
CA GLU A 200 -27.58 29.00 -34.09
C GLU A 200 -26.66 29.76 -35.05
N THR A 201 -25.56 29.16 -35.45
CA THR A 201 -24.65 29.82 -36.42
C THR A 201 -25.28 29.98 -37.81
N VAL A 202 -26.07 29.00 -38.26
CA VAL A 202 -26.80 29.07 -39.54
C VAL A 202 -27.90 30.15 -39.49
N THR A 203 -28.70 30.19 -38.41
CA THR A 203 -29.77 31.19 -38.23
C THR A 203 -29.21 32.59 -38.14
N LEU A 204 -28.10 32.79 -37.43
CA LEU A 204 -27.43 34.10 -37.34
C LEU A 204 -26.92 34.58 -38.73
N ARG A 205 -26.29 33.70 -39.50
CA ARG A 205 -25.83 34.00 -40.86
C ARG A 205 -27.02 34.35 -41.78
N TYR A 206 -28.13 33.60 -41.69
CA TYR A 206 -29.32 33.88 -42.49
C TYR A 206 -29.94 35.23 -42.14
N ALA A 207 -30.06 35.58 -40.85
CA ALA A 207 -30.54 36.88 -40.39
C ALA A 207 -29.67 38.04 -40.90
N VAL A 208 -28.32 37.90 -40.87
CA VAL A 208 -27.39 38.91 -41.42
C VAL A 208 -27.54 39.07 -42.91
N VAL A 209 -27.77 37.99 -43.67
CA VAL A 209 -28.00 38.07 -45.13
C VAL A 209 -29.32 38.76 -45.45
N LEU A 210 -30.38 38.46 -44.70
CA LEU A 210 -31.70 39.14 -44.89
C LEU A 210 -31.62 40.63 -44.58
N THR A 211 -30.98 41.02 -43.49
CA THR A 211 -30.79 42.45 -43.14
C THR A 211 -29.99 43.23 -44.22
N LYS A 212 -28.93 42.57 -44.75
CA LYS A 212 -28.17 43.19 -45.90
C LYS A 212 -29.01 43.34 -47.18
N LYS A 213 -29.88 42.37 -47.51
CA LYS A 213 -30.81 42.47 -48.67
C LYS A 213 -31.85 43.55 -48.46
N GLN A 214 -32.39 43.71 -47.24
CA GLN A 214 -33.34 44.79 -46.96
C GLN A 214 -32.70 46.18 -47.06
N LYS A 215 -31.50 46.39 -46.50
CA LYS A 215 -30.76 47.67 -46.64
C LYS A 215 -30.47 48.01 -48.09
N LYS A 216 -30.13 47.04 -48.95
CA LYS A 216 -29.94 47.29 -50.38
C LYS A 216 -31.23 47.68 -51.13
N LYS A 217 -32.41 47.23 -50.68
CA LYS A 217 -33.72 47.67 -51.29
C LYS A 217 -34.10 49.05 -50.88
N ILE A 218 -33.78 49.49 -49.67
CA ILE A 218 -34.09 50.82 -49.15
C ILE A 218 -33.22 51.91 -49.88
N ASN A 219 -31.95 51.61 -50.12
CA ASN A 219 -31.01 52.53 -50.75
C ASN A 219 -31.16 52.62 -52.32
N LYS A 220 -32.11 51.88 -52.92
CA LYS A 220 -32.41 51.91 -54.32
C LYS A 220 -33.74 52.68 -54.70
N LYS A 221 -34.42 53.16 -53.67
CA LYS A 221 -35.54 54.10 -53.84
C LYS A 221 -35.06 55.51 -53.50
#